data_fd2aa4f983de7f774857e89a4c6cbcf5
#
_entry.id   fd2aa4f983de7f774857e89a4c6cbcf5
#
_cell.length_a   1.000
_cell.length_b   1.000
_cell.length_c   1.000
_cell.angle_alpha   90.00
_cell.angle_beta   90.00
_cell.angle_gamma   90.00
#
_symmetry.space_group_name_H-M   'P 1'
#
loop_
_entity.id
_entity.type
_entity.pdbx_description
1 polymer ?
#
loop_
_entity_poly.entity_id
_entity_poly.type
_entity_poly.pdbx_seq_one_letter_code
_entity_poly.pdbx_strand_id
1 'polypeptide(L)'
;MAFKHLHIHNFPQLRATTTPEGRRYRVGDSLYPSVTTVIGHSKKKAILEWRQKVGEEEANKISKRASTRGNKCHKLCELYLENKSISQYSDDPLSMGLFYQIKPYLDLSLIHI
;
A
#
# COMPACT_ATOMS: atom_id res chain seq x y z
N MET A 1 14.44 -5.05 -17.58
CA MET A 1 13.58 -6.19 -17.92
C MET A 1 12.14 -5.73 -18.01
N ALA A 2 11.43 -6.15 -19.06
CA ALA A 2 10.01 -5.81 -19.21
C ALA A 2 9.16 -6.99 -18.76
N PHE A 3 8.07 -6.71 -18.05
CA PHE A 3 7.11 -7.72 -17.61
C PHE A 3 6.07 -7.98 -18.71
N LYS A 4 5.73 -9.25 -18.89
CA LYS A 4 4.65 -9.65 -19.79
C LYS A 4 3.35 -9.71 -18.99
N HIS A 5 2.32 -9.03 -19.51
CA HIS A 5 1.02 -9.00 -18.87
C HIS A 5 0.05 -9.89 -19.66
N LEU A 6 -0.64 -10.77 -18.94
CA LEU A 6 -1.73 -11.58 -19.48
C LEU A 6 -3.05 -11.00 -18.98
N HIS A 7 -3.96 -10.74 -19.90
CA HIS A 7 -5.31 -10.34 -19.53
C HIS A 7 -6.12 -11.60 -19.21
N ILE A 8 -6.33 -11.85 -17.90
CA ILE A 8 -7.00 -13.07 -17.46
C ILE A 8 -8.51 -12.88 -17.43
N HIS A 9 -8.97 -11.81 -16.76
CA HIS A 9 -10.38 -11.49 -16.60
C HIS A 9 -10.59 -9.98 -16.44
N ASN A 10 -11.78 -9.52 -16.82
CA ASN A 10 -12.24 -8.18 -16.48
C ASN A 10 -12.85 -8.22 -15.08
N PHE A 11 -12.06 -7.88 -14.07
CA PHE A 11 -12.58 -7.76 -12.70
C PHE A 11 -13.27 -6.41 -12.53
N PRO A 12 -14.45 -6.37 -11.86
CA PRO A 12 -15.12 -5.11 -11.57
C PRO A 12 -14.26 -4.27 -10.61
N GLN A 13 -14.26 -2.96 -10.85
CA GLN A 13 -13.62 -2.01 -9.93
C GLN A 13 -14.52 -1.81 -8.72
N LEU A 14 -14.06 -2.27 -7.57
CA LEU A 14 -14.77 -2.08 -6.31
C LEU A 14 -14.32 -0.78 -5.65
N ARG A 15 -15.29 0.06 -5.29
CA ARG A 15 -15.00 1.31 -4.59
C ARG A 15 -15.00 1.08 -3.09
N ALA A 16 -13.97 1.60 -2.43
CA ALA A 16 -13.88 1.58 -0.99
C ALA A 16 -14.63 2.75 -0.39
N THR A 17 -15.33 2.51 0.72
CA THR A 17 -15.93 3.54 1.57
C THR A 17 -15.26 3.47 2.92
N THR A 18 -14.78 4.61 3.43
CA THR A 18 -14.19 4.69 4.75
C THR A 18 -15.29 4.99 5.77
N THR A 19 -15.44 4.11 6.75
CA THR A 19 -16.37 4.27 7.87
C THR A 19 -15.58 4.44 9.16
N PRO A 20 -16.22 4.88 10.27
CA PRO A 20 -15.55 4.92 11.58
C PRO A 20 -14.98 3.57 12.03
N GLU A 21 -15.56 2.49 11.52
CA GLU A 21 -15.14 1.11 11.83
C GLU A 21 -14.06 0.58 10.89
N GLY A 22 -13.66 1.35 9.86
CA GLY A 22 -12.65 1.01 8.89
C GLY A 22 -13.15 1.05 7.46
N ARG A 23 -12.30 0.59 6.55
CA ARG A 23 -12.61 0.59 5.13
C ARG A 23 -13.50 -0.60 4.77
N ARG A 24 -14.56 -0.32 4.00
CA ARG A 24 -15.51 -1.30 3.52
C ARG A 24 -15.60 -1.29 2.00
N TYR A 25 -15.83 -2.45 1.42
CA TYR A 25 -16.07 -2.64 -0.01
C TYR A 25 -17.48 -3.19 -0.20
N ARG A 26 -18.23 -2.57 -1.12
CA ARG A 26 -19.57 -3.04 -1.48
C ARG A 26 -19.49 -4.07 -2.60
N VAL A 27 -20.08 -5.24 -2.37
CA VAL A 27 -20.26 -6.29 -3.38
C VAL A 27 -21.74 -6.64 -3.36
N GLY A 28 -22.48 -6.22 -4.40
CA GLY A 28 -23.94 -6.33 -4.41
C GLY A 28 -24.56 -5.50 -3.28
N ASP A 29 -25.35 -6.13 -2.42
CA ASP A 29 -25.99 -5.48 -1.28
C ASP A 29 -25.20 -5.62 0.02
N SER A 30 -24.05 -6.27 -0.02
CA SER A 30 -23.25 -6.55 1.16
C SER A 30 -21.99 -5.66 1.23
N LEU A 31 -21.62 -5.28 2.46
CA LEU A 31 -20.40 -4.54 2.75
C LEU A 31 -19.40 -5.48 3.44
N TYR A 32 -18.20 -5.54 2.89
CA TYR A 32 -17.13 -6.37 3.41
C TYR A 32 -15.97 -5.53 3.90
N PRO A 33 -15.36 -5.87 5.06
CA PRO A 33 -14.16 -5.17 5.51
C PRO A 33 -12.97 -5.46 4.60
N SER A 34 -12.04 -4.49 4.52
CA SER A 34 -10.77 -4.74 3.83
C SER A 34 -9.91 -5.73 4.62
N VAL A 35 -9.00 -6.42 3.94
CA VAL A 35 -8.05 -7.34 4.57
C VAL A 35 -7.24 -6.62 5.67
N THR A 36 -6.75 -5.42 5.39
CA THR A 36 -5.99 -4.64 6.37
C THR A 36 -6.82 -4.21 7.56
N THR A 37 -8.13 -3.96 7.39
CA THR A 37 -9.05 -3.68 8.49
C THR A 37 -9.19 -4.88 9.42
N VAL A 38 -9.34 -6.09 8.86
CA VAL A 38 -9.46 -7.32 9.63
C VAL A 38 -8.15 -7.62 10.38
N ILE A 39 -7.02 -7.58 9.67
CA ILE A 39 -5.70 -7.86 10.27
C ILE A 39 -5.33 -6.81 11.32
N GLY A 40 -5.65 -5.54 11.06
CA GLY A 40 -5.33 -4.43 11.97
C GLY A 40 -6.11 -4.43 13.26
N HIS A 41 -7.23 -5.15 13.33
CA HIS A 41 -8.08 -5.19 14.52
C HIS A 41 -7.34 -5.65 15.76
N SER A 42 -6.52 -6.69 15.65
CA SER A 42 -5.73 -7.23 16.76
C SER A 42 -4.61 -6.28 17.24
N LYS A 43 -4.18 -5.35 16.38
CA LYS A 43 -3.11 -4.41 16.69
C LYS A 43 -3.61 -3.06 17.20
N LYS A 44 -4.92 -2.85 17.21
CA LYS A 44 -5.55 -1.57 17.56
C LYS A 44 -5.14 -1.08 18.95
N LYS A 45 -5.14 -1.97 19.94
CA LYS A 45 -4.74 -1.67 21.32
C LYS A 45 -3.29 -1.19 21.39
N ALA A 46 -2.38 -1.90 20.77
CA ALA A 46 -0.96 -1.54 20.75
C ALA A 46 -0.71 -0.18 20.09
N ILE A 47 -1.43 0.13 19.02
CA ILE A 47 -1.34 1.43 18.34
C ILE A 47 -1.86 2.54 19.24
N LEU A 48 -2.97 2.33 19.95
CA LEU A 48 -3.52 3.32 20.89
C LEU A 48 -2.55 3.59 22.04
N GLU A 49 -1.95 2.56 22.61
CA GLU A 49 -0.93 2.67 23.67
C GLU A 49 0.29 3.43 23.17
N TRP A 50 0.77 3.14 21.98
CA TRP A 50 1.87 3.86 21.36
C TRP A 50 1.54 5.35 21.15
N ARG A 51 0.33 5.67 20.66
CA ARG A 51 -0.12 7.03 20.44
C ARG A 51 -0.18 7.82 21.76
N GLN A 52 -0.67 7.21 22.83
CA GLN A 52 -0.68 7.82 24.16
C GLN A 52 0.73 8.10 24.69
N LYS A 53 1.65 7.19 24.45
CA LYS A 53 3.04 7.30 24.90
C LYS A 53 3.82 8.39 24.16
N VAL A 54 3.62 8.51 22.86
CA VAL A 54 4.32 9.47 21.98
C VAL A 54 3.64 10.83 21.98
N GLY A 55 2.33 10.88 22.18
CA GLY A 55 1.48 12.07 22.03
C GLY A 55 0.82 12.12 20.65
N GLU A 56 -0.43 12.62 20.61
CA GLU A 56 -1.24 12.63 19.39
C GLU A 56 -0.59 13.43 18.24
N GLU A 57 -0.06 14.62 18.54
CA GLU A 57 0.57 15.45 17.50
C GLU A 57 1.78 14.77 16.86
N GLU A 58 2.67 14.24 17.67
CA GLU A 58 3.87 13.55 17.19
C GLU A 58 3.52 12.25 16.48
N ALA A 59 2.56 11.49 17.01
CA ALA A 59 2.04 10.29 16.39
C ALA A 59 1.45 10.57 15.00
N ASN A 60 0.72 11.67 14.85
CA ASN A 60 0.17 12.09 13.56
C ASN A 60 1.26 12.44 12.55
N LYS A 61 2.31 13.13 12.98
CA LYS A 61 3.48 13.46 12.13
C LYS A 61 4.18 12.19 11.64
N ILE A 62 4.44 11.27 12.54
CA ILE A 62 5.11 9.99 12.23
C ILE A 62 4.25 9.17 11.26
N SER A 63 2.96 9.04 11.54
CA SER A 63 2.02 8.29 10.71
C SER A 63 1.88 8.89 9.31
N LYS A 64 1.78 10.22 9.20
CA LYS A 64 1.70 10.91 7.91
C LYS A 64 2.96 10.71 7.08
N ARG A 65 4.12 10.83 7.72
CA ARG A 65 5.42 10.65 7.05
C ARG A 65 5.57 9.22 6.54
N ALA A 66 5.26 8.24 7.37
CA ALA A 66 5.33 6.83 7.01
C ALA A 66 4.35 6.48 5.87
N SER A 67 3.13 7.00 5.95
CA SER A 67 2.09 6.80 4.94
C SER A 67 2.48 7.39 3.58
N THR A 68 3.00 8.62 3.56
CA THR A 68 3.46 9.29 2.35
C THR A 68 4.59 8.50 1.68
N ARG A 69 5.56 8.08 2.48
CA ARG A 69 6.69 7.27 1.99
C ARG A 69 6.23 5.92 1.45
N GLY A 70 5.34 5.25 2.19
CA GLY A 70 4.77 3.97 1.78
C GLY A 70 3.99 4.07 0.47
N ASN A 71 3.18 5.10 0.31
CA ASN A 71 2.41 5.34 -0.92
C ASN A 71 3.31 5.58 -2.13
N LYS A 72 4.40 6.33 -1.95
CA LYS A 72 5.38 6.56 -3.03
C LYS A 72 6.09 5.27 -3.42
N CYS A 73 6.52 4.47 -2.45
CA CYS A 73 7.16 3.18 -2.69
C CYS A 73 6.21 2.22 -3.43
N HIS A 74 4.96 2.16 -3.00
CA HIS A 74 3.91 1.40 -3.67
C HIS A 74 3.72 1.83 -5.12
N LYS A 75 3.68 3.14 -5.37
CA LYS A 75 3.51 3.67 -6.72
C LYS A 75 4.70 3.35 -7.61
N LEU A 76 5.91 3.39 -7.08
CA LEU A 76 7.11 2.99 -7.80
C LEU A 76 7.05 1.51 -8.22
N CYS A 77 6.65 0.63 -7.30
CA CYS A 77 6.48 -0.79 -7.60
C CYS A 77 5.41 -1.02 -8.67
N GLU A 78 4.28 -0.32 -8.57
CA GLU A 78 3.20 -0.39 -9.55
C GLU A 78 3.68 0.01 -10.94
N LEU A 79 4.32 1.18 -11.06
CA LEU A 79 4.85 1.69 -12.33
C LEU A 79 5.88 0.72 -12.93
N TYR A 80 6.75 0.18 -12.10
CA TYR A 80 7.76 -0.78 -12.53
C TYR A 80 7.11 -2.04 -13.12
N LEU A 81 6.12 -2.61 -12.42
CA LEU A 81 5.39 -3.79 -12.88
C LEU A 81 4.57 -3.52 -14.15
N GLU A 82 4.09 -2.29 -14.33
CA GLU A 82 3.38 -1.86 -15.53
C GLU A 82 4.31 -1.48 -16.69
N ASN A 83 5.63 -1.63 -16.55
CA ASN A 83 6.64 -1.23 -17.53
C ASN A 83 6.63 0.28 -17.84
N LYS A 84 6.23 1.10 -16.87
CA LYS A 84 6.21 2.56 -17.00
C LYS A 84 7.46 3.19 -16.39
N SER A 85 7.77 4.42 -16.84
CA SER A 85 8.92 5.17 -16.32
C SER A 85 8.72 5.55 -14.85
N ILE A 86 9.80 5.42 -14.06
CA ILE A 86 9.84 5.84 -12.66
C ILE A 86 10.67 7.12 -12.46
N SER A 87 11.09 7.76 -13.54
CA SER A 87 11.98 8.95 -13.50
C SER A 87 11.39 10.12 -12.72
N GLN A 88 10.06 10.24 -12.63
CA GLN A 88 9.37 11.27 -11.86
C GLN A 88 9.66 11.23 -10.35
N TYR A 89 10.20 10.11 -9.86
CA TYR A 89 10.56 9.92 -8.44
C TYR A 89 12.05 10.00 -8.19
N SER A 90 12.85 10.37 -9.21
CA SER A 90 14.32 10.43 -9.10
C SER A 90 14.81 11.43 -8.04
N ASP A 91 13.99 12.43 -7.71
CA ASP A 91 14.29 13.44 -6.69
C ASP A 91 13.99 12.99 -5.26
N ASP A 92 13.46 11.78 -5.09
CA ASP A 92 13.11 11.23 -3.78
C ASP A 92 14.00 10.02 -3.45
N PRO A 93 15.21 10.26 -2.90
CA PRO A 93 16.18 9.19 -2.66
C PRO A 93 15.69 8.15 -1.66
N LEU A 94 14.85 8.54 -0.70
CA LEU A 94 14.33 7.62 0.30
C LEU A 94 13.37 6.60 -0.30
N SER A 95 12.41 7.08 -1.09
CA SER A 95 11.46 6.21 -1.79
C SER A 95 12.15 5.34 -2.83
N MET A 96 13.11 5.91 -3.58
CA MET A 96 13.91 5.15 -4.55
C MET A 96 14.75 4.07 -3.88
N GLY A 97 15.36 4.37 -2.72
CA GLY A 97 16.12 3.41 -1.95
C GLY A 97 15.28 2.22 -1.51
N LEU A 98 14.08 2.47 -1.00
CA LEU A 98 13.12 1.43 -0.62
C LEU A 98 12.69 0.59 -1.83
N PHE A 99 12.42 1.23 -2.95
CA PHE A 99 12.08 0.55 -4.19
C PHE A 99 13.21 -0.38 -4.65
N TYR A 100 14.47 0.07 -4.64
CA TYR A 100 15.60 -0.76 -5.05
C TYR A 100 15.82 -1.95 -4.12
N GLN A 101 15.43 -1.86 -2.86
CA GLN A 101 15.47 -2.99 -1.94
C GLN A 101 14.43 -4.06 -2.31
N ILE A 102 13.28 -3.65 -2.81
CA ILE A 102 12.17 -4.56 -3.17
C ILE A 102 12.34 -5.10 -4.59
N LYS A 103 12.94 -4.32 -5.50
CA LYS A 103 13.06 -4.65 -6.92
C LYS A 103 13.53 -6.08 -7.22
N PRO A 104 14.60 -6.61 -6.59
CA PRO A 104 15.04 -7.98 -6.84
C PRO A 104 13.96 -9.03 -6.57
N TYR A 105 13.14 -8.81 -5.54
CA TYR A 105 12.04 -9.71 -5.21
C TYR A 105 10.89 -9.63 -6.21
N LEU A 106 10.60 -8.44 -6.73
CA LEU A 106 9.63 -8.27 -7.81
C LEU A 106 10.08 -9.01 -9.07
N ASP A 107 11.36 -8.87 -9.42
CA ASP A 107 11.95 -9.56 -10.58
C ASP A 107 11.85 -11.09 -10.45
N LEU A 108 12.11 -11.62 -9.26
CA LEU A 108 12.02 -13.05 -8.98
C LEU A 108 10.58 -13.56 -8.95
N SER A 109 9.66 -12.82 -8.32
CA SER A 109 8.28 -13.28 -8.13
C SER A 109 7.54 -13.51 -9.45
N LEU A 110 7.91 -12.78 -10.50
CA LEU A 110 7.26 -12.87 -11.80
C LEU A 110 7.87 -13.89 -12.74
N ILE A 111 9.03 -14.44 -12.38
CA ILE A 111 9.67 -15.55 -13.14
C ILE A 111 8.93 -16.88 -12.90
N HIS A 112 8.28 -17.01 -11.75
CA HIS A 112 7.60 -18.24 -11.35
C HIS A 112 6.08 -18.22 -11.58
N ILE A 113 5.56 -17.15 -12.13
CA ILE A 113 4.15 -17.00 -12.52
C ILE A 113 4.03 -17.18 -14.02
#